data_04ec942c6ae770e4e779caa2a8178624
#
_entry.id   04ec942c6ae770e4e779caa2a8178624
#
_cell.length_a   1.000
_cell.length_b   1.000
_cell.length_c   1.000
_cell.angle_alpha   90.00
_cell.angle_beta   90.00
_cell.angle_gamma   90.00
#
_symmetry.space_group_name_H-M   'P 1'
#
loop_
_entity.id
_entity.type
_entity.pdbx_description
1 polymer ?
#
loop_
_entity_poly.entity_id
_entity_poly.type
_entity_poly.pdbx_seq_one_letter_code
_entity_poly.pdbx_strand_id
1 'polypeptide(L)'
;MGFPPRCIGQKIPEGLHVRMNLETGVTEAKLISNDKPKNALKMIEDESNNFPEKTSSESENRKTSYKNYEELKKDFNELNLNPKTDAEILRELIEKHVDISKQKDRDEEEILTILEDLEFLVHQYDNANDFVKMDGFKTIVYHNLNATNSEIKRETLKLLGSSMQNNVNVKIHALETGSVDILLRILALDTDMSVKYRALFALSGLLRDFPYAQLKFVENAGLSVFSKLFESDNLKIQQKMLTLINDLLQEEIDSKKDTKQVEKIKQYEDIQLRKRLIVHNYCDHLNKMIVNSVVIEANDHDIIERCLGALYLMVDDCSSKLTDKSKDIVLSLRNLYRKLSQNESVDGDPDYFGTLYDLSNAIVQRIQKIKVEL
;
A
#
# COMPACT_ATOMS: atom_id res chain seq x y z
N MET A 1 -34.91 -7.11 15.59
CA MET A 1 -34.42 -6.95 14.21
C MET A 1 -32.91 -7.19 14.27
N GLY A 2 -32.52 -8.41 13.90
CA GLY A 2 -31.10 -8.81 13.88
C GLY A 2 -30.39 -8.14 12.72
N PHE A 3 -29.18 -7.60 12.94
CA PHE A 3 -28.34 -7.13 11.87
C PHE A 3 -27.58 -8.32 11.25
N PRO A 4 -27.43 -8.39 9.92
CA PRO A 4 -26.65 -9.45 9.28
C PRO A 4 -25.18 -9.38 9.68
N PRO A 5 -24.43 -10.50 9.60
CA PRO A 5 -23.00 -10.52 9.91
C PRO A 5 -22.28 -9.53 8.99
N ARG A 6 -21.46 -8.65 9.60
CA ARG A 6 -20.74 -7.60 8.87
C ARG A 6 -19.64 -8.18 7.99
N CYS A 7 -19.68 -7.83 6.71
CA CYS A 7 -18.54 -8.01 5.81
C CYS A 7 -17.40 -7.06 6.20
N ILE A 8 -16.18 -7.52 6.05
CA ILE A 8 -14.95 -6.75 6.25
C ILE A 8 -15.03 -5.49 5.36
N GLY A 9 -15.02 -4.30 5.98
CA GLY A 9 -15.07 -3.01 5.26
C GLY A 9 -16.24 -2.07 5.61
N GLN A 10 -17.24 -2.50 6.38
CA GLN A 10 -18.31 -1.58 6.77
C GLN A 10 -17.84 -0.55 7.80
N LYS A 11 -18.07 0.74 7.51
CA LYS A 11 -17.79 1.84 8.45
C LYS A 11 -18.59 1.65 9.74
N ILE A 12 -17.91 1.75 10.88
CA ILE A 12 -18.56 1.77 12.19
C ILE A 12 -19.30 3.11 12.32
N PRO A 13 -20.60 3.11 12.69
CA PRO A 13 -21.32 4.37 12.93
C PRO A 13 -20.63 5.21 14.01
N GLU A 14 -20.66 6.53 13.84
CA GLU A 14 -20.11 7.46 14.82
C GLU A 14 -20.79 7.26 16.19
N GLY A 15 -20.00 7.26 17.26
CA GLY A 15 -20.47 7.05 18.62
C GLY A 15 -20.50 5.60 19.10
N LEU A 16 -20.04 4.63 18.29
CA LEU A 16 -19.95 3.23 18.68
C LEU A 16 -18.48 2.74 18.70
N HIS A 17 -18.10 2.11 19.80
CA HIS A 17 -16.87 1.31 19.89
C HIS A 17 -17.21 -0.17 19.75
N VAL A 18 -16.66 -0.84 18.75
CA VAL A 18 -16.95 -2.25 18.42
C VAL A 18 -15.70 -3.09 18.64
N ARG A 19 -15.82 -4.23 19.34
CA ARG A 19 -14.78 -5.24 19.46
C ARG A 19 -15.31 -6.61 19.09
N MET A 20 -14.48 -7.47 18.54
CA MET A 20 -14.80 -8.87 18.27
C MET A 20 -14.04 -9.77 19.27
N ASN A 21 -14.73 -10.72 19.86
CA ASN A 21 -14.07 -11.78 20.60
C ASN A 21 -13.58 -12.85 19.62
N LEU A 22 -12.28 -13.03 19.54
CA LEU A 22 -11.66 -13.94 18.56
C LEU A 22 -11.89 -15.42 18.85
N GLU A 23 -12.20 -15.80 20.10
CA GLU A 23 -12.50 -17.19 20.47
C GLU A 23 -13.94 -17.58 20.13
N THR A 24 -14.89 -16.67 20.34
CA THR A 24 -16.32 -16.95 20.18
C THR A 24 -16.90 -16.39 18.89
N GLY A 25 -16.18 -15.53 18.17
CA GLY A 25 -16.67 -14.82 16.98
C GLY A 25 -17.73 -13.75 17.29
N VAL A 26 -18.07 -13.52 18.55
CA VAL A 26 -19.10 -12.56 18.97
C VAL A 26 -18.58 -11.13 18.85
N THR A 27 -19.38 -10.26 18.24
CA THR A 27 -19.06 -8.83 18.10
C THR A 27 -19.85 -8.02 19.13
N GLU A 28 -19.15 -7.27 19.97
CA GLU A 28 -19.73 -6.41 21.01
C GLU A 28 -19.62 -4.94 20.59
N ALA A 29 -20.68 -4.18 20.79
CA ALA A 29 -20.70 -2.75 20.52
C ALA A 29 -21.00 -1.94 21.79
N LYS A 30 -20.19 -0.89 22.05
CA LYS A 30 -20.37 0.02 23.18
C LYS A 30 -20.60 1.44 22.68
N LEU A 31 -21.61 2.11 23.21
CA LEU A 31 -21.84 3.54 22.98
C LEU A 31 -20.75 4.37 23.67
N ILE A 32 -20.12 5.27 22.94
CA ILE A 32 -19.22 6.28 23.48
C ILE A 32 -20.12 7.43 23.98
N SER A 33 -20.43 7.45 25.29
CA SER A 33 -21.11 8.59 25.90
C SER A 33 -20.07 9.52 26.51
N ASN A 34 -20.24 10.84 26.31
CA ASN A 34 -19.38 11.86 26.89
C ASN A 34 -19.60 12.06 28.41
N ASP A 35 -20.51 11.30 29.02
CA ASP A 35 -20.73 11.29 30.45
C ASP A 35 -20.06 10.09 31.13
N LYS A 36 -19.49 10.34 32.32
CA LYS A 36 -18.70 9.41 33.14
C LYS A 36 -19.25 7.98 33.16
N PRO A 37 -18.38 6.95 33.16
CA PRO A 37 -18.75 5.58 32.80
C PRO A 37 -19.68 4.95 33.83
N LYS A 38 -20.91 4.72 33.47
CA LYS A 38 -21.72 3.64 34.04
C LYS A 38 -21.65 2.47 33.06
N ASN A 39 -21.03 1.40 33.48
CA ASN A 39 -20.88 0.16 32.69
C ASN A 39 -22.25 -0.32 32.18
N ALA A 40 -22.49 -0.17 30.90
CA ALA A 40 -23.58 -0.84 30.22
C ALA A 40 -23.03 -1.44 28.91
N LEU A 41 -22.51 -2.65 29.00
CA LEU A 41 -22.34 -3.55 27.85
C LEU A 41 -23.75 -4.05 27.48
N LYS A 42 -24.29 -3.62 26.33
CA LYS A 42 -25.43 -4.29 25.72
C LYS A 42 -24.89 -5.39 24.81
N MET A 43 -25.03 -6.63 25.22
CA MET A 43 -24.91 -7.80 24.35
C MET A 43 -26.07 -7.77 23.35
N ILE A 44 -25.74 -7.87 22.08
CA ILE A 44 -26.72 -8.17 21.02
C ILE A 44 -26.70 -9.70 20.91
N GLU A 45 -27.68 -10.35 21.56
CA GLU A 45 -27.91 -11.78 21.40
C GLU A 45 -28.53 -12.03 20.01
N ASP A 46 -27.88 -12.89 19.22
CA ASP A 46 -28.50 -13.50 18.04
C ASP A 46 -29.60 -14.45 18.53
N GLU A 47 -30.84 -14.14 18.20
CA GLU A 47 -31.98 -15.07 18.33
C GLU A 47 -31.81 -16.19 17.30
N SER A 48 -31.07 -17.24 17.64
CA SER A 48 -31.30 -18.57 17.06
C SER A 48 -30.70 -19.63 17.98
N ASN A 49 -31.45 -20.10 18.97
CA ASN A 49 -31.68 -21.52 19.22
C ASN A 49 -32.39 -21.72 20.57
N ASN A 50 -33.54 -22.36 20.49
CA ASN A 50 -34.28 -22.95 21.60
C ASN A 50 -33.41 -23.88 22.42
N PHE A 51 -33.19 -23.57 23.73
CA PHE A 51 -32.91 -24.54 24.77
C PHE A 51 -33.74 -24.24 26.00
N PRO A 52 -34.22 -25.27 26.74
CA PRO A 52 -35.26 -25.12 27.74
C PRO A 52 -34.74 -24.52 29.04
N GLU A 53 -35.59 -23.72 29.68
CA GLU A 53 -35.42 -23.20 31.04
C GLU A 53 -35.00 -24.28 32.04
N LYS A 54 -33.93 -24.02 32.77
CA LYS A 54 -33.73 -24.57 34.13
C LYS A 54 -33.58 -23.45 35.12
N THR A 55 -34.51 -23.50 36.03
CA THR A 55 -34.70 -22.65 37.19
C THR A 55 -33.54 -22.62 38.15
N SER A 56 -33.36 -21.46 38.73
CA SER A 56 -32.99 -21.11 40.10
C SER A 56 -31.54 -21.20 40.59
N SER A 57 -31.13 -20.04 41.07
CA SER A 57 -30.32 -19.77 42.27
C SER A 57 -28.83 -20.14 42.21
N GLU A 58 -28.07 -19.12 42.15
CA GLU A 58 -26.95 -18.75 43.02
C GLU A 58 -26.02 -17.77 42.30
N SER A 59 -26.19 -16.50 42.64
CA SER A 59 -25.30 -15.42 42.20
C SER A 59 -23.98 -15.53 42.96
N GLU A 60 -23.04 -16.34 42.48
CA GLU A 60 -21.65 -16.21 42.89
C GLU A 60 -21.02 -15.04 42.13
N ASN A 61 -20.72 -13.99 42.90
CA ASN A 61 -19.84 -12.89 42.53
C ASN A 61 -18.46 -13.40 42.09
N ARG A 62 -18.29 -13.82 40.86
CA ARG A 62 -16.96 -13.98 40.28
C ARG A 62 -16.40 -12.59 40.01
N LYS A 63 -15.74 -12.00 41.03
CA LYS A 63 -14.76 -10.94 40.81
C LYS A 63 -13.67 -11.56 39.94
N THR A 64 -13.72 -11.32 38.65
CA THR A 64 -12.59 -11.57 37.79
C THR A 64 -11.49 -10.60 38.18
N SER A 65 -10.67 -11.03 39.16
CA SER A 65 -9.43 -10.34 39.50
C SER A 65 -8.49 -10.51 38.30
N TYR A 66 -8.36 -9.48 37.47
CA TYR A 66 -7.30 -9.46 36.51
C TYR A 66 -5.96 -9.45 37.24
N LYS A 67 -5.12 -10.46 36.96
CA LYS A 67 -3.76 -10.50 37.49
C LYS A 67 -2.99 -9.29 36.98
N ASN A 68 -2.17 -8.69 37.83
CA ASN A 68 -1.29 -7.62 37.39
C ASN A 68 -0.13 -8.19 36.55
N TYR A 69 0.63 -7.30 35.88
CA TYR A 69 1.71 -7.71 35.00
C TYR A 69 2.77 -8.60 35.71
N GLU A 70 3.11 -8.28 36.94
CA GLU A 70 4.10 -9.04 37.74
C GLU A 70 3.62 -10.45 38.11
N GLU A 71 2.33 -10.59 38.39
CA GLU A 71 1.71 -11.89 38.67
C GLU A 71 1.64 -12.75 37.40
N LEU A 72 1.25 -12.14 36.25
CA LEU A 72 1.25 -12.84 34.98
C LEU A 72 2.67 -13.29 34.59
N LYS A 73 3.66 -12.42 34.73
CA LYS A 73 5.06 -12.74 34.46
C LYS A 73 5.57 -13.89 35.32
N LYS A 74 5.16 -13.93 36.59
CA LYS A 74 5.49 -15.04 37.51
C LYS A 74 4.85 -16.35 37.08
N ASP A 75 3.57 -16.32 36.70
CA ASP A 75 2.86 -17.50 36.20
C ASP A 75 3.51 -18.04 34.91
N PHE A 76 3.89 -17.16 33.96
CA PHE A 76 4.61 -17.55 32.74
C PHE A 76 5.97 -18.19 33.07
N ASN A 77 6.72 -17.65 34.03
CA ASN A 77 7.99 -18.21 34.44
C ASN A 77 7.81 -19.60 35.13
N GLU A 78 6.78 -19.76 35.97
CA GLU A 78 6.46 -21.04 36.63
C GLU A 78 6.03 -22.13 35.62
N LEU A 79 5.40 -21.72 34.51
CA LEU A 79 5.00 -22.60 33.41
C LEU A 79 6.11 -22.83 32.36
N ASN A 80 7.32 -22.28 32.58
CA ASN A 80 8.40 -22.21 31.58
C ASN A 80 7.95 -21.61 30.23
N LEU A 81 6.89 -20.81 30.23
CA LEU A 81 6.42 -20.06 29.09
C LEU A 81 7.01 -18.64 29.19
N ASN A 82 8.17 -18.42 28.63
CA ASN A 82 8.76 -17.08 28.48
C ASN A 82 8.52 -16.59 27.04
N PRO A 83 7.36 -15.97 26.74
CA PRO A 83 7.14 -15.37 25.43
C PRO A 83 8.14 -14.24 25.24
N LYS A 84 8.94 -14.34 24.17
CA LYS A 84 9.82 -13.25 23.77
C LYS A 84 8.97 -12.09 23.24
N THR A 85 9.40 -10.89 23.54
CA THR A 85 8.83 -9.68 22.91
C THR A 85 9.30 -9.58 21.46
N ASP A 86 8.53 -8.90 20.60
CA ASP A 86 8.93 -8.67 19.20
C ASP A 86 10.29 -7.97 19.11
N ALA A 87 10.59 -7.05 20.04
CA ALA A 87 11.89 -6.38 20.09
C ALA A 87 13.05 -7.33 20.42
N GLU A 88 12.84 -8.34 21.25
CA GLU A 88 13.82 -9.39 21.54
C GLU A 88 14.02 -10.28 20.31
N ILE A 89 12.93 -10.67 19.63
CA ILE A 89 13.00 -11.47 18.41
C ILE A 89 13.71 -10.70 17.30
N LEU A 90 13.40 -9.43 17.10
CA LEU A 90 14.10 -8.57 16.12
C LEU A 90 15.60 -8.53 16.37
N ARG A 91 16.02 -8.36 17.62
CA ARG A 91 17.44 -8.33 17.99
C ARG A 91 18.13 -9.65 17.69
N GLU A 92 17.52 -10.76 18.08
CA GLU A 92 18.06 -12.11 17.81
C GLU A 92 18.21 -12.38 16.31
N LEU A 93 17.22 -12.00 15.49
CA LEU A 93 17.27 -12.15 14.04
C LEU A 93 18.38 -11.29 13.42
N ILE A 94 18.55 -10.05 13.88
CA ILE A 94 19.63 -9.17 13.41
C ILE A 94 21.00 -9.74 13.78
N GLU A 95 21.20 -10.16 15.03
CA GLU A 95 22.45 -10.77 15.50
C GLU A 95 22.76 -12.06 14.72
N LYS A 96 21.79 -12.94 14.55
CA LYS A 96 21.91 -14.17 13.77
C LYS A 96 22.32 -13.90 12.32
N HIS A 97 21.69 -12.93 11.66
CA HIS A 97 22.07 -12.52 10.30
C HIS A 97 23.51 -12.01 10.25
N VAL A 98 23.94 -11.18 11.20
CA VAL A 98 25.30 -10.67 11.27
C VAL A 98 26.32 -11.80 11.41
N ASP A 99 26.02 -12.83 12.21
CA ASP A 99 26.92 -13.95 12.43
C ASP A 99 27.01 -14.87 11.20
N ILE A 100 25.91 -15.12 10.51
CA ILE A 100 25.93 -15.86 9.23
C ILE A 100 26.70 -15.07 8.16
N SER A 101 26.51 -13.76 8.10
CA SER A 101 27.17 -12.90 7.11
C SER A 101 28.70 -12.85 7.24
N LYS A 102 29.25 -13.18 8.41
CA LYS A 102 30.70 -13.28 8.66
C LYS A 102 31.30 -14.63 8.22
N GLN A 103 30.46 -15.63 8.00
CA GLN A 103 30.92 -16.98 7.63
C GLN A 103 31.36 -17.00 6.16
N LYS A 104 32.37 -17.82 5.85
CA LYS A 104 32.91 -17.97 4.50
C LYS A 104 31.93 -18.68 3.56
N ASP A 105 31.27 -19.71 4.07
CA ASP A 105 30.18 -20.42 3.39
C ASP A 105 28.86 -19.98 4.05
N ARG A 106 28.22 -18.99 3.44
CA ARG A 106 26.97 -18.42 3.98
C ARG A 106 25.82 -19.36 3.69
N ASP A 107 25.01 -19.63 4.68
CA ASP A 107 23.73 -20.31 4.49
C ASP A 107 22.68 -19.31 3.93
N GLU A 108 22.49 -19.35 2.61
CA GLU A 108 21.56 -18.46 1.92
C GLU A 108 20.10 -18.76 2.25
N GLU A 109 19.73 -20.02 2.53
CA GLU A 109 18.37 -20.41 2.95
C GLU A 109 18.06 -19.84 4.33
N GLU A 110 19.02 -19.87 5.24
CA GLU A 110 18.86 -19.28 6.57
C GLU A 110 18.76 -17.75 6.49
N ILE A 111 19.51 -17.08 5.60
CA ILE A 111 19.38 -15.63 5.34
C ILE A 111 17.97 -15.31 4.82
N LEU A 112 17.44 -16.09 3.90
CA LEU A 112 16.08 -15.90 3.36
C LEU A 112 15.02 -16.03 4.46
N THR A 113 15.12 -17.07 5.28
CA THR A 113 14.22 -17.27 6.42
C THR A 113 14.25 -16.08 7.38
N ILE A 114 15.44 -15.56 7.71
CA ILE A 114 15.58 -14.37 8.55
C ILE A 114 14.94 -13.13 7.91
N LEU A 115 15.11 -12.96 6.60
CA LEU A 115 14.50 -11.82 5.88
C LEU A 115 12.97 -11.90 5.87
N GLU A 116 12.41 -13.10 5.72
CA GLU A 116 10.96 -13.34 5.80
C GLU A 116 10.40 -13.07 7.19
N ASP A 117 11.06 -13.55 8.25
CA ASP A 117 10.68 -13.31 9.63
C ASP A 117 10.75 -11.82 9.99
N LEU A 118 11.81 -11.12 9.56
CA LEU A 118 11.94 -9.68 9.73
C LEU A 118 10.85 -8.92 8.98
N GLU A 119 10.55 -9.33 7.74
CA GLU A 119 9.50 -8.70 6.94
C GLU A 119 8.12 -8.83 7.59
N PHE A 120 7.81 -9.99 8.15
CA PHE A 120 6.58 -10.21 8.91
C PHE A 120 6.48 -9.25 10.11
N LEU A 121 7.57 -9.11 10.88
CA LEU A 121 7.58 -8.28 12.08
C LEU A 121 7.45 -6.78 11.77
N VAL A 122 8.13 -6.27 10.74
CA VAL A 122 8.14 -4.84 10.41
C VAL A 122 6.84 -4.30 9.81
N HIS A 123 5.85 -5.15 9.56
CA HIS A 123 4.50 -4.67 9.24
C HIS A 123 3.85 -3.93 10.42
N GLN A 124 4.29 -4.18 11.64
CA GLN A 124 3.85 -3.43 12.81
C GLN A 124 4.66 -2.13 12.94
N TYR A 125 3.96 -1.04 13.20
CA TYR A 125 4.54 0.31 13.25
C TYR A 125 5.72 0.42 14.22
N ASP A 126 5.56 -0.11 15.45
CA ASP A 126 6.60 -0.04 16.49
C ASP A 126 7.79 -0.91 16.15
N ASN A 127 7.55 -2.12 15.63
CA ASN A 127 8.61 -3.04 15.21
C ASN A 127 9.46 -2.47 14.08
N ALA A 128 8.85 -1.79 13.11
CA ALA A 128 9.58 -1.12 12.04
C ALA A 128 10.47 0.01 12.57
N ASN A 129 9.98 0.78 13.55
CA ASN A 129 10.80 1.81 14.21
C ASN A 129 11.94 1.19 15.03
N ASP A 130 11.70 0.08 15.72
CA ASP A 130 12.74 -0.61 16.50
C ASP A 130 13.77 -1.27 15.59
N PHE A 131 13.38 -1.83 14.44
CA PHE A 131 14.29 -2.33 13.42
C PHE A 131 15.27 -1.24 12.94
N VAL A 132 14.77 -0.02 12.70
CA VAL A 132 15.61 1.13 12.34
C VAL A 132 16.56 1.50 13.48
N LYS A 133 16.08 1.60 14.74
CA LYS A 133 16.89 1.93 15.91
C LYS A 133 18.00 0.89 16.20
N MET A 134 17.76 -0.36 15.81
CA MET A 134 18.73 -1.46 15.91
C MET A 134 19.70 -1.53 14.72
N ASP A 135 19.84 -0.44 13.94
CA ASP A 135 20.68 -0.40 12.73
C ASP A 135 20.30 -1.43 11.64
N GLY A 136 19.06 -1.91 11.62
CA GLY A 136 18.59 -2.94 10.68
C GLY A 136 18.75 -2.54 9.22
N PHE A 137 18.58 -1.25 8.88
CA PHE A 137 18.81 -0.76 7.52
C PHE A 137 20.26 -0.94 7.08
N LYS A 138 21.22 -0.60 7.94
CA LYS A 138 22.65 -0.71 7.61
C LYS A 138 23.11 -2.16 7.60
N THR A 139 22.75 -2.92 8.63
CA THR A 139 23.27 -4.26 8.88
C THR A 139 22.60 -5.33 8.03
N ILE A 140 21.33 -5.17 7.71
CA ILE A 140 20.54 -6.13 6.95
C ILE A 140 20.27 -5.61 5.53
N VAL A 141 19.57 -4.45 5.42
CA VAL A 141 19.05 -4.00 4.13
C VAL A 141 20.19 -3.67 3.17
N TYR A 142 21.01 -2.67 3.50
CA TYR A 142 22.05 -2.22 2.56
C TYR A 142 23.16 -3.26 2.34
N HIS A 143 23.39 -4.13 3.31
CA HIS A 143 24.30 -5.25 3.16
C HIS A 143 23.80 -6.23 2.07
N ASN A 144 22.57 -6.69 2.18
CA ASN A 144 22.00 -7.70 1.29
C ASN A 144 21.63 -7.18 -0.10
N LEU A 145 21.38 -5.88 -0.28
CA LEU A 145 21.17 -5.28 -1.60
C LEU A 145 22.41 -5.37 -2.52
N ASN A 146 23.58 -5.68 -1.97
CA ASN A 146 24.79 -5.94 -2.73
C ASN A 146 25.05 -7.44 -2.95
N ALA A 147 24.17 -8.35 -2.52
CA ALA A 147 24.29 -9.79 -2.74
C ALA A 147 24.28 -10.13 -4.23
N THR A 148 24.94 -11.23 -4.59
CA THR A 148 24.87 -11.79 -5.96
C THR A 148 23.57 -12.54 -6.20
N ASN A 149 22.98 -13.11 -5.14
CA ASN A 149 21.72 -13.85 -5.20
C ASN A 149 20.54 -12.88 -5.36
N SER A 150 19.80 -13.01 -6.47
CA SER A 150 18.63 -12.20 -6.78
C SER A 150 17.47 -12.43 -5.79
N GLU A 151 17.37 -13.60 -5.19
CA GLU A 151 16.32 -13.90 -4.22
C GLU A 151 16.53 -13.14 -2.91
N ILE A 152 17.75 -13.13 -2.40
CA ILE A 152 18.13 -12.34 -1.23
C ILE A 152 17.85 -10.85 -1.50
N LYS A 153 18.20 -10.33 -2.68
CA LYS A 153 17.87 -8.95 -3.06
C LYS A 153 16.36 -8.69 -3.05
N ARG A 154 15.56 -9.61 -3.59
CA ARG A 154 14.09 -9.48 -3.66
C ARG A 154 13.46 -9.42 -2.28
N GLU A 155 13.83 -10.36 -1.40
CA GLU A 155 13.28 -10.40 -0.04
C GLU A 155 13.75 -9.19 0.79
N THR A 156 14.99 -8.76 0.60
CA THR A 156 15.50 -7.52 1.21
C THR A 156 14.73 -6.28 0.74
N LEU A 157 14.42 -6.18 -0.55
CA LEU A 157 13.60 -5.08 -1.09
C LEU A 157 12.15 -5.14 -0.61
N LYS A 158 11.62 -6.34 -0.39
CA LYS A 158 10.30 -6.55 0.22
C LYS A 158 10.32 -6.05 1.68
N LEU A 159 11.29 -6.47 2.47
CA LEU A 159 11.49 -6.01 3.85
C LEU A 159 11.59 -4.48 3.92
N LEU A 160 12.42 -3.86 3.07
CA LEU A 160 12.57 -2.41 3.01
C LEU A 160 11.24 -1.72 2.67
N GLY A 161 10.51 -2.22 1.67
CA GLY A 161 9.23 -1.65 1.28
C GLY A 161 8.17 -1.77 2.37
N SER A 162 8.06 -2.94 3.01
CA SER A 162 7.10 -3.20 4.08
C SER A 162 7.37 -2.34 5.33
N SER A 163 8.63 -2.14 5.69
CA SER A 163 9.00 -1.31 6.85
C SER A 163 8.61 0.17 6.70
N MET A 164 8.51 0.68 5.47
CA MET A 164 8.17 2.08 5.18
C MET A 164 6.66 2.32 5.02
N GLN A 165 5.83 1.26 4.93
CA GLN A 165 4.39 1.42 4.72
C GLN A 165 3.75 2.13 5.92
N ASN A 166 3.08 3.25 5.65
CA ASN A 166 2.39 4.07 6.65
C ASN A 166 3.26 4.47 7.87
N ASN A 167 4.60 4.46 7.72
CA ASN A 167 5.53 4.80 8.80
C ASN A 167 6.46 5.94 8.38
N VAL A 168 6.08 7.18 8.73
CA VAL A 168 6.83 8.38 8.35
C VAL A 168 8.23 8.41 8.96
N ASN A 169 8.42 7.89 10.17
CA ASN A 169 9.74 7.88 10.83
C ASN A 169 10.73 7.00 10.06
N VAL A 170 10.27 5.82 9.62
CA VAL A 170 11.09 4.92 8.82
C VAL A 170 11.36 5.52 7.44
N LYS A 171 10.40 6.21 6.82
CA LYS A 171 10.61 6.93 5.54
C LYS A 171 11.65 8.04 5.66
N ILE A 172 11.62 8.81 6.76
CA ILE A 172 12.64 9.85 7.03
C ILE A 172 14.02 9.19 7.11
N HIS A 173 14.17 8.14 7.92
CA HIS A 173 15.43 7.41 8.04
C HIS A 173 15.91 6.84 6.68
N ALA A 174 15.00 6.25 5.90
CA ALA A 174 15.30 5.74 4.56
C ALA A 174 15.79 6.84 3.61
N LEU A 175 15.18 8.03 3.66
CA LEU A 175 15.60 9.17 2.87
C LEU A 175 16.98 9.67 3.27
N GLU A 176 17.21 9.84 4.58
CA GLU A 176 18.50 10.31 5.14
C GLU A 176 19.67 9.36 4.87
N THR A 177 19.40 8.06 4.85
CA THR A 177 20.39 7.01 4.56
C THR A 177 20.54 6.69 3.07
N GLY A 178 19.92 7.48 2.17
CA GLY A 178 20.14 7.40 0.73
C GLY A 178 19.40 6.28 0.02
N SER A 179 18.29 5.78 0.58
CA SER A 179 17.49 4.71 -0.05
C SER A 179 16.98 5.10 -1.45
N VAL A 180 16.67 6.38 -1.72
CA VAL A 180 16.25 6.83 -3.05
C VAL A 180 17.32 6.51 -4.10
N ASP A 181 18.58 6.87 -3.81
CA ASP A 181 19.69 6.66 -4.75
C ASP A 181 20.00 5.17 -4.96
N ILE A 182 19.92 4.39 -3.90
CA ILE A 182 20.12 2.93 -3.95
C ILE A 182 19.04 2.28 -4.81
N LEU A 183 17.77 2.62 -4.59
CA LEU A 183 16.64 2.07 -5.35
C LEU A 183 16.69 2.48 -6.82
N LEU A 184 17.02 3.74 -7.12
CA LEU A 184 17.19 4.21 -8.49
C LEU A 184 18.35 3.49 -9.21
N ARG A 185 19.46 3.24 -8.52
CA ARG A 185 20.58 2.46 -9.07
C ARG A 185 20.16 1.03 -9.39
N ILE A 186 19.40 0.36 -8.53
CA ILE A 186 18.89 -1.00 -8.78
C ILE A 186 17.94 -0.98 -9.99
N LEU A 187 17.01 -0.04 -10.05
CA LEU A 187 16.08 0.09 -11.18
C LEU A 187 16.79 0.35 -12.50
N ALA A 188 17.88 1.11 -12.48
CA ALA A 188 18.65 1.41 -13.68
C ALA A 188 19.54 0.25 -14.13
N LEU A 189 20.23 -0.42 -13.20
CA LEU A 189 21.37 -1.28 -13.51
C LEU A 189 21.14 -2.77 -13.29
N ASP A 190 20.23 -3.19 -12.40
CA ASP A 190 20.01 -4.61 -12.17
C ASP A 190 19.47 -5.28 -13.44
N THR A 191 19.91 -6.49 -13.72
CA THR A 191 19.47 -7.25 -14.92
C THR A 191 18.22 -8.07 -14.66
N ASP A 192 17.92 -8.39 -13.39
CA ASP A 192 16.78 -9.20 -13.01
C ASP A 192 15.52 -8.30 -12.87
N MET A 193 14.54 -8.56 -13.73
CA MET A 193 13.27 -7.80 -13.73
C MET A 193 12.44 -8.03 -12.48
N SER A 194 12.61 -9.17 -11.80
CA SER A 194 11.92 -9.44 -10.54
C SER A 194 12.51 -8.61 -9.39
N VAL A 195 13.81 -8.38 -9.40
CA VAL A 195 14.51 -7.45 -8.48
C VAL A 195 14.03 -6.02 -8.74
N LYS A 196 13.99 -5.57 -10.01
CA LYS A 196 13.45 -4.24 -10.37
C LYS A 196 11.99 -4.07 -9.93
N TYR A 197 11.16 -5.10 -10.07
CA TYR A 197 9.77 -5.06 -9.61
C TYR A 197 9.66 -4.85 -8.09
N ARG A 198 10.53 -5.53 -7.32
CA ARG A 198 10.61 -5.34 -5.86
C ARG A 198 11.20 -3.99 -5.48
N ALA A 199 12.18 -3.49 -6.24
CA ALA A 199 12.71 -2.14 -6.04
C ALA A 199 11.65 -1.06 -6.27
N LEU A 200 10.77 -1.23 -7.27
CA LEU A 200 9.60 -0.35 -7.45
C LEU A 200 8.61 -0.43 -6.28
N PHE A 201 8.42 -1.61 -5.69
CA PHE A 201 7.60 -1.75 -4.49
C PHE A 201 8.19 -0.94 -3.33
N ALA A 202 9.48 -1.08 -3.05
CA ALA A 202 10.15 -0.33 -2.00
C ALA A 202 10.12 1.20 -2.28
N LEU A 203 10.40 1.59 -3.52
CA LEU A 203 10.33 2.99 -3.93
C LEU A 203 8.92 3.57 -3.77
N SER A 204 7.89 2.81 -4.12
CA SER A 204 6.50 3.20 -3.93
C SER A 204 6.16 3.42 -2.45
N GLY A 205 6.66 2.55 -1.56
CA GLY A 205 6.52 2.69 -0.11
C GLY A 205 7.17 3.98 0.42
N LEU A 206 8.32 4.35 -0.14
CA LEU A 206 9.04 5.56 0.24
C LEU A 206 8.39 6.85 -0.27
N LEU A 207 7.93 6.86 -1.54
CA LEU A 207 7.48 8.09 -2.20
C LEU A 207 6.07 8.52 -1.82
N ARG A 208 5.12 7.58 -1.60
CA ARG A 208 3.72 7.94 -1.30
C ARG A 208 3.62 8.75 -0.02
N ASP A 209 2.82 9.80 -0.05
CA ASP A 209 2.58 10.73 1.06
C ASP A 209 3.86 11.33 1.68
N PHE A 210 4.94 11.41 0.89
CA PHE A 210 6.21 11.93 1.38
C PHE A 210 6.90 12.86 0.35
N PRO A 211 6.48 14.13 0.25
CA PRO A 211 6.95 15.09 -0.76
C PRO A 211 8.48 15.27 -0.81
N TYR A 212 9.16 15.20 0.33
CA TYR A 212 10.63 15.30 0.37
C TYR A 212 11.32 14.17 -0.40
N ALA A 213 10.83 12.93 -0.28
CA ALA A 213 11.37 11.81 -1.05
C ALA A 213 11.00 11.93 -2.54
N GLN A 214 9.80 12.45 -2.86
CA GLN A 214 9.39 12.72 -4.25
C GLN A 214 10.30 13.78 -4.89
N LEU A 215 10.60 14.87 -4.18
CA LEU A 215 11.54 15.88 -4.66
C LEU A 215 12.92 15.26 -4.92
N LYS A 216 13.45 14.50 -3.98
CA LYS A 216 14.73 13.81 -4.13
C LYS A 216 14.74 12.83 -5.30
N PHE A 217 13.64 12.09 -5.50
CA PHE A 217 13.46 11.18 -6.63
C PHE A 217 13.55 11.90 -7.98
N VAL A 218 12.85 13.03 -8.14
CA VAL A 218 12.89 13.77 -9.42
C VAL A 218 14.22 14.48 -9.66
N GLU A 219 14.88 14.97 -8.61
CA GLU A 219 16.20 15.58 -8.67
C GLU A 219 17.31 14.60 -9.02
N ASN A 220 17.20 13.35 -8.54
CA ASN A 220 18.19 12.29 -8.79
C ASN A 220 17.88 11.48 -10.05
N ALA A 221 17.30 12.11 -11.06
CA ALA A 221 16.99 11.50 -12.36
C ALA A 221 16.00 10.32 -12.32
N GLY A 222 15.14 10.22 -11.31
CA GLY A 222 14.16 9.13 -11.18
C GLY A 222 13.22 9.04 -12.39
N LEU A 223 12.76 10.17 -12.93
CA LEU A 223 11.93 10.18 -14.14
C LEU A 223 12.68 9.73 -15.40
N SER A 224 13.99 9.97 -15.49
CA SER A 224 14.81 9.43 -16.58
C SER A 224 14.92 7.91 -16.50
N VAL A 225 15.07 7.36 -15.29
CA VAL A 225 15.08 5.91 -15.06
C VAL A 225 13.71 5.32 -15.43
N PHE A 226 12.62 5.96 -15.03
CA PHE A 226 11.26 5.53 -15.39
C PHE A 226 11.01 5.57 -16.90
N SER A 227 11.44 6.64 -17.58
CA SER A 227 11.30 6.74 -19.05
C SER A 227 11.95 5.54 -19.75
N LYS A 228 13.18 5.16 -19.34
CA LYS A 228 13.86 3.96 -19.88
C LYS A 228 13.14 2.66 -19.54
N LEU A 229 12.58 2.55 -18.36
CA LEU A 229 11.82 1.35 -17.98
C LEU A 229 10.48 1.24 -18.71
N PHE A 230 9.84 2.36 -19.09
CA PHE A 230 8.67 2.36 -19.97
C PHE A 230 8.98 1.87 -21.39
N GLU A 231 10.23 1.98 -21.83
CA GLU A 231 10.68 1.45 -23.13
C GLU A 231 10.92 -0.09 -23.09
N SER A 232 10.99 -0.69 -21.91
CA SER A 232 11.12 -2.13 -21.75
C SER A 232 9.80 -2.86 -22.07
N ASP A 233 9.89 -4.09 -22.58
CA ASP A 233 8.71 -4.91 -22.86
C ASP A 233 8.08 -5.57 -21.62
N ASN A 234 8.43 -5.11 -20.41
CA ASN A 234 7.91 -5.69 -19.17
C ASN A 234 6.65 -4.96 -18.69
N LEU A 235 5.50 -5.49 -19.07
CA LEU A 235 4.20 -4.92 -18.75
C LEU A 235 3.95 -4.75 -17.25
N LYS A 236 4.38 -5.73 -16.41
CA LYS A 236 4.20 -5.66 -14.94
C LYS A 236 4.95 -4.47 -14.33
N ILE A 237 6.15 -4.17 -14.81
CA ILE A 237 6.93 -3.00 -14.38
C ILE A 237 6.24 -1.72 -14.84
N GLN A 238 5.81 -1.66 -16.12
CA GLN A 238 5.11 -0.51 -16.65
C GLN A 238 3.83 -0.19 -15.88
N GLN A 239 3.02 -1.21 -15.58
CA GLN A 239 1.81 -1.07 -14.76
C GLN A 239 2.12 -0.53 -13.36
N LYS A 240 3.14 -1.08 -12.70
CA LYS A 240 3.52 -0.62 -11.36
C LYS A 240 4.02 0.82 -11.34
N MET A 241 4.79 1.23 -12.35
CA MET A 241 5.21 2.63 -12.53
C MET A 241 4.01 3.54 -12.79
N LEU A 242 3.09 3.11 -13.66
CA LEU A 242 1.88 3.85 -13.97
C LEU A 242 1.03 4.09 -12.73
N THR A 243 0.81 3.03 -11.92
CA THR A 243 0.10 3.15 -10.64
C THR A 243 0.79 4.14 -9.71
N LEU A 244 2.12 4.04 -9.55
CA LEU A 244 2.85 4.96 -8.69
C LEU A 244 2.72 6.41 -9.17
N ILE A 245 2.91 6.67 -10.47
CA ILE A 245 2.78 8.03 -11.01
C ILE A 245 1.36 8.57 -10.79
N ASN A 246 0.33 7.74 -10.98
CA ASN A 246 -1.05 8.13 -10.72
C ASN A 246 -1.26 8.53 -9.26
N ASP A 247 -0.75 7.73 -8.32
CA ASP A 247 -0.84 8.03 -6.90
C ASP A 247 -0.16 9.36 -6.58
N LEU A 248 1.07 9.59 -7.06
CA LEU A 248 1.80 10.84 -6.82
C LEU A 248 1.10 12.07 -7.43
N LEU A 249 0.50 11.94 -8.62
CA LEU A 249 -0.30 13.00 -9.24
C LEU A 249 -1.59 13.28 -8.46
N GLN A 250 -2.22 12.24 -7.95
CA GLN A 250 -3.43 12.36 -7.14
C GLN A 250 -3.12 13.02 -5.79
N GLU A 251 -2.01 12.67 -5.14
CA GLU A 251 -1.54 13.31 -3.90
C GLU A 251 -1.34 14.82 -4.07
N GLU A 252 -0.75 15.26 -5.19
CA GLU A 252 -0.61 16.69 -5.52
C GLU A 252 -1.98 17.38 -5.62
N ILE A 253 -2.96 16.74 -6.25
CA ILE A 253 -4.33 17.27 -6.37
C ILE A 253 -5.00 17.32 -5.00
N ASP A 254 -4.89 16.24 -4.21
CA ASP A 254 -5.53 16.11 -2.91
C ASP A 254 -4.93 17.07 -1.88
N SER A 255 -3.64 17.35 -1.98
CA SER A 255 -2.98 18.33 -1.11
C SER A 255 -3.62 19.72 -1.21
N LYS A 256 -4.11 20.10 -2.38
CA LYS A 256 -4.75 21.40 -2.65
C LYS A 256 -6.17 21.50 -2.10
N LYS A 257 -6.81 20.39 -1.71
CA LYS A 257 -8.16 20.37 -1.12
C LYS A 257 -8.18 20.90 0.32
N ASP A 258 -7.12 20.66 1.08
CA ASP A 258 -6.99 21.18 2.45
C ASP A 258 -6.12 22.44 2.47
N THR A 259 -6.77 23.60 2.28
CA THR A 259 -6.11 24.90 2.23
C THR A 259 -5.42 25.32 3.54
N LYS A 260 -5.61 24.57 4.63
CA LYS A 260 -4.95 24.85 5.93
C LYS A 260 -3.51 24.33 5.95
N GLN A 261 -3.16 23.37 5.10
CA GLN A 261 -1.83 22.76 5.02
C GLN A 261 -0.94 23.46 3.98
N VAL A 262 -0.77 24.78 4.10
CA VAL A 262 -0.04 25.62 3.13
C VAL A 262 1.39 25.09 2.85
N GLU A 263 2.09 24.65 3.88
CA GLU A 263 3.46 24.11 3.72
C GLU A 263 3.46 22.82 2.90
N LYS A 264 2.52 21.90 3.14
CA LYS A 264 2.39 20.67 2.36
C LYS A 264 2.06 20.95 0.90
N ILE A 265 1.16 21.92 0.63
CA ILE A 265 0.83 22.34 -0.73
C ILE A 265 2.09 22.82 -1.44
N LYS A 266 2.86 23.70 -0.79
CA LYS A 266 4.11 24.24 -1.35
C LYS A 266 5.13 23.14 -1.66
N GLN A 267 5.29 22.16 -0.77
CA GLN A 267 6.19 21.02 -1.00
C GLN A 267 5.83 20.25 -2.29
N TYR A 268 4.54 19.99 -2.54
CA TYR A 268 4.10 19.35 -3.78
C TYR A 268 4.29 20.26 -5.01
N GLU A 269 4.05 21.58 -4.88
CA GLU A 269 4.26 22.54 -5.97
C GLU A 269 5.75 22.65 -6.36
N ASP A 270 6.66 22.58 -5.40
CA ASP A 270 8.11 22.64 -5.63
C ASP A 270 8.60 21.42 -6.44
N ILE A 271 7.95 20.26 -6.33
CA ILE A 271 8.27 19.05 -7.10
C ILE A 271 8.01 19.27 -8.60
N GLN A 272 6.99 20.03 -8.97
CA GLN A 272 6.56 20.29 -10.36
C GLN A 272 6.40 18.98 -11.17
N LEU A 273 5.83 17.93 -10.57
CA LEU A 273 5.82 16.57 -11.11
C LEU A 273 5.25 16.53 -12.54
N ARG A 274 4.10 17.19 -12.81
CA ARG A 274 3.46 17.22 -14.14
C ARG A 274 4.40 17.75 -15.22
N LYS A 275 5.05 18.87 -14.99
CA LYS A 275 5.96 19.49 -15.96
C LYS A 275 7.16 18.58 -16.24
N ARG A 276 7.71 17.97 -15.21
CA ARG A 276 8.86 17.07 -15.33
C ARG A 276 8.48 15.77 -16.06
N LEU A 277 7.28 15.22 -15.85
CA LEU A 277 6.76 14.07 -16.58
C LEU A 277 6.67 14.34 -18.09
N ILE A 278 6.20 15.53 -18.50
CA ILE A 278 6.12 15.92 -19.92
C ILE A 278 7.52 15.95 -20.54
N VAL A 279 8.50 16.54 -19.86
CA VAL A 279 9.90 16.60 -20.32
C VAL A 279 10.50 15.20 -20.50
N HIS A 280 10.07 14.22 -19.70
CA HIS A 280 10.53 12.83 -19.78
C HIS A 280 9.64 11.92 -20.65
N ASN A 281 8.95 12.49 -21.64
CA ASN A 281 8.14 11.78 -22.64
C ASN A 281 7.01 10.91 -22.08
N TYR A 282 6.50 11.24 -20.87
CA TYR A 282 5.44 10.44 -20.24
C TYR A 282 4.18 10.36 -21.09
N CYS A 283 3.80 11.44 -21.79
CA CYS A 283 2.65 11.44 -22.69
C CYS A 283 2.79 10.44 -23.84
N ASP A 284 4.01 10.31 -24.39
CA ASP A 284 4.28 9.36 -25.48
C ASP A 284 4.26 7.90 -24.95
N HIS A 285 4.80 7.67 -23.75
CA HIS A 285 4.73 6.36 -23.09
C HIS A 285 3.29 5.97 -22.78
N LEU A 286 2.50 6.89 -22.22
CA LEU A 286 1.09 6.67 -21.92
C LEU A 286 0.28 6.36 -23.19
N ASN A 287 0.54 7.10 -24.29
CA ASN A 287 -0.06 6.87 -25.59
C ASN A 287 0.24 5.45 -26.12
N LYS A 288 1.48 4.97 -26.01
CA LYS A 288 1.86 3.60 -26.37
C LYS A 288 1.16 2.56 -25.50
N MET A 289 1.11 2.80 -24.18
CA MET A 289 0.45 1.87 -23.24
C MET A 289 -1.04 1.72 -23.52
N ILE A 290 -1.76 2.82 -23.80
CA ILE A 290 -3.18 2.77 -24.18
C ILE A 290 -3.39 1.94 -25.45
N VAL A 291 -2.53 2.11 -26.45
CA VAL A 291 -2.62 1.32 -27.69
C VAL A 291 -2.33 -0.16 -27.43
N ASN A 292 -1.31 -0.46 -26.61
CA ASN A 292 -0.88 -1.82 -26.36
C ASN A 292 -1.85 -2.57 -25.44
N SER A 293 -2.41 -1.94 -24.39
CA SER A 293 -3.30 -2.57 -23.44
C SER A 293 -4.57 -3.15 -24.10
N VAL A 294 -5.09 -2.48 -25.11
CA VAL A 294 -6.29 -2.96 -25.83
C VAL A 294 -5.94 -4.04 -26.87
N VAL A 295 -4.71 -4.01 -27.41
CA VAL A 295 -4.30 -4.97 -28.46
C VAL A 295 -3.83 -6.29 -27.83
N ILE A 296 -3.14 -6.26 -26.69
CA ILE A 296 -2.49 -7.44 -26.08
C ILE A 296 -3.41 -8.12 -25.09
N GLU A 297 -4.17 -7.37 -24.29
CA GLU A 297 -4.96 -7.88 -23.17
C GLU A 297 -6.38 -7.27 -23.15
N ALA A 298 -7.11 -7.42 -24.26
CA ALA A 298 -8.45 -6.85 -24.44
C ALA A 298 -9.47 -7.17 -23.31
N ASN A 299 -9.17 -8.11 -22.43
CA ASN A 299 -10.01 -8.53 -21.30
C ASN A 299 -9.41 -8.15 -19.92
N ASP A 300 -8.23 -7.53 -19.86
CA ASP A 300 -7.67 -7.07 -18.60
C ASP A 300 -8.12 -5.64 -18.30
N HIS A 301 -9.27 -5.54 -17.66
CA HIS A 301 -9.85 -4.25 -17.28
C HIS A 301 -9.00 -3.47 -16.28
N ASP A 302 -8.18 -4.14 -15.46
CA ASP A 302 -7.30 -3.51 -14.46
C ASP A 302 -6.21 -2.66 -15.12
N ILE A 303 -5.59 -3.16 -16.20
CA ILE A 303 -4.61 -2.38 -16.98
C ILE A 303 -5.28 -1.18 -17.64
N ILE A 304 -6.44 -1.40 -18.23
CA ILE A 304 -7.19 -0.35 -18.93
C ILE A 304 -7.58 0.75 -17.95
N GLU A 305 -8.07 0.40 -16.76
CA GLU A 305 -8.40 1.32 -15.69
C GLU A 305 -7.22 2.20 -15.30
N ARG A 306 -6.04 1.59 -15.09
CA ARG A 306 -4.80 2.33 -14.75
C ARG A 306 -4.40 3.30 -15.86
N CYS A 307 -4.49 2.87 -17.12
CA CYS A 307 -4.21 3.72 -18.27
C CYS A 307 -5.21 4.88 -18.40
N LEU A 308 -6.51 4.62 -18.20
CA LEU A 308 -7.53 5.65 -18.21
C LEU A 308 -7.35 6.63 -17.05
N GLY A 309 -7.02 6.13 -15.83
CA GLY A 309 -6.71 6.97 -14.68
C GLY A 309 -5.54 7.92 -14.95
N ALA A 310 -4.45 7.39 -15.51
CA ALA A 310 -3.29 8.18 -15.89
C ALA A 310 -3.65 9.25 -16.95
N LEU A 311 -4.41 8.85 -17.95
CA LEU A 311 -4.84 9.78 -19.00
C LEU A 311 -5.78 10.85 -18.42
N TYR A 312 -6.70 10.49 -17.55
CA TYR A 312 -7.58 11.46 -16.89
C TYR A 312 -6.80 12.54 -16.13
N LEU A 313 -5.77 12.10 -15.38
CA LEU A 313 -4.91 13.01 -14.61
C LEU A 313 -4.06 13.95 -15.49
N MET A 314 -3.70 13.50 -16.69
CA MET A 314 -2.76 14.21 -17.58
C MET A 314 -3.37 14.66 -18.90
N VAL A 315 -4.69 14.57 -19.10
CA VAL A 315 -5.31 14.79 -20.41
C VAL A 315 -5.09 16.21 -20.94
N ASP A 316 -5.11 17.22 -20.09
CA ASP A 316 -4.89 18.61 -20.50
C ASP A 316 -3.45 18.84 -20.99
N ASP A 317 -2.49 18.16 -20.38
CA ASP A 317 -1.08 18.25 -20.73
C ASP A 317 -0.72 17.35 -21.93
N CYS A 318 -1.37 16.18 -22.05
CA CYS A 318 -1.01 15.16 -23.05
C CYS A 318 -1.89 15.16 -24.30
N SER A 319 -2.98 15.92 -24.34
CA SER A 319 -3.96 15.88 -25.45
C SER A 319 -3.36 16.12 -26.81
N SER A 320 -2.38 17.02 -26.94
CA SER A 320 -1.67 17.32 -28.20
C SER A 320 -0.75 16.18 -28.66
N LYS A 321 -0.37 15.27 -27.77
CA LYS A 321 0.49 14.09 -28.00
C LYS A 321 -0.29 12.82 -28.28
N LEU A 322 -1.60 12.80 -28.03
CA LEU A 322 -2.42 11.63 -28.28
C LEU A 322 -2.59 11.43 -29.79
N THR A 323 -2.27 10.23 -30.26
CA THR A 323 -2.54 9.84 -31.65
C THR A 323 -4.05 9.68 -31.89
N ASP A 324 -4.47 9.77 -33.13
CA ASP A 324 -5.89 9.54 -33.50
C ASP A 324 -6.29 8.11 -33.11
N LYS A 325 -5.38 7.12 -33.27
CA LYS A 325 -5.61 5.75 -32.83
C LYS A 325 -5.91 5.66 -31.32
N SER A 326 -5.18 6.38 -30.48
CA SER A 326 -5.43 6.39 -29.02
C SER A 326 -6.76 7.06 -28.68
N LYS A 327 -7.13 8.14 -29.37
CA LYS A 327 -8.42 8.81 -29.21
C LYS A 327 -9.58 7.90 -29.58
N ASP A 328 -9.45 7.16 -30.70
CA ASP A 328 -10.46 6.19 -31.16
C ASP A 328 -10.59 5.01 -30.16
N ILE A 329 -9.47 4.56 -29.57
CA ILE A 329 -9.48 3.53 -28.53
C ILE A 329 -10.24 4.02 -27.30
N VAL A 330 -9.96 5.22 -26.80
CA VAL A 330 -10.67 5.77 -25.62
C VAL A 330 -12.17 5.91 -25.90
N LEU A 331 -12.54 6.34 -27.13
CA LEU A 331 -13.93 6.42 -27.55
C LEU A 331 -14.60 5.03 -27.61
N SER A 332 -13.88 4.03 -28.09
CA SER A 332 -14.35 2.64 -28.15
C SER A 332 -14.51 2.05 -26.75
N LEU A 333 -13.57 2.30 -25.84
CA LEU A 333 -13.65 1.89 -24.44
C LEU A 333 -14.84 2.52 -23.71
N ARG A 334 -15.09 3.82 -23.92
CA ARG A 334 -16.31 4.48 -23.40
C ARG A 334 -17.58 3.77 -23.86
N ASN A 335 -17.66 3.41 -25.14
CA ASN A 335 -18.84 2.74 -25.69
C ASN A 335 -18.97 1.29 -25.16
N LEU A 336 -17.84 0.60 -24.95
CA LEU A 336 -17.79 -0.72 -24.34
C LEU A 336 -18.31 -0.67 -22.89
N TYR A 337 -17.71 0.21 -22.08
CA TYR A 337 -18.07 0.30 -20.67
C TYR A 337 -19.50 0.80 -20.43
N ARG A 338 -20.02 1.63 -21.32
CA ARG A 338 -21.47 1.96 -21.32
C ARG A 338 -22.36 0.74 -21.49
N LYS A 339 -21.97 -0.22 -22.34
CA LYS A 339 -22.74 -1.46 -22.50
C LYS A 339 -22.57 -2.40 -21.33
N LEU A 340 -21.37 -2.52 -20.80
CA LEU A 340 -21.08 -3.38 -19.66
C LEU A 340 -21.79 -2.89 -18.40
N SER A 341 -21.78 -1.59 -18.12
CA SER A 341 -22.47 -1.01 -16.97
C SER A 341 -24.00 -1.22 -16.99
N GLN A 342 -24.61 -1.30 -18.18
CA GLN A 342 -26.03 -1.61 -18.31
C GLN A 342 -26.38 -3.06 -17.99
N ASN A 343 -25.40 -3.97 -18.06
CA ASN A 343 -25.56 -5.41 -17.82
C ASN A 343 -24.90 -5.84 -16.49
N GLU A 344 -24.41 -4.90 -15.70
CA GLU A 344 -23.78 -5.16 -14.42
C GLU A 344 -24.83 -5.72 -13.45
N SER A 345 -24.62 -6.95 -13.00
CA SER A 345 -25.52 -7.60 -12.05
C SER A 345 -25.22 -7.14 -10.62
N VAL A 346 -26.25 -7.12 -9.77
CA VAL A 346 -26.20 -6.63 -8.38
C VAL A 346 -25.27 -7.45 -7.46
N ASP A 347 -24.71 -8.56 -7.94
CA ASP A 347 -23.93 -9.54 -7.15
C ASP A 347 -22.40 -9.34 -7.15
N GLY A 348 -21.90 -8.24 -7.78
CA GLY A 348 -20.46 -7.89 -7.79
C GLY A 348 -20.20 -6.54 -7.11
N ASP A 349 -19.08 -5.90 -7.45
CA ASP A 349 -18.86 -4.47 -7.14
C ASP A 349 -19.87 -3.67 -8.00
N PRO A 350 -20.96 -3.15 -7.41
CA PRO A 350 -22.17 -2.82 -8.16
C PRO A 350 -22.06 -1.59 -9.04
N ASP A 351 -20.83 -1.09 -9.32
CA ASP A 351 -20.63 0.10 -10.16
C ASP A 351 -19.21 0.16 -10.81
N TYR A 352 -18.56 -0.98 -10.97
CA TYR A 352 -17.20 -1.02 -11.51
C TYR A 352 -17.14 -0.52 -12.97
N PHE A 353 -17.96 -1.10 -13.83
CA PHE A 353 -18.02 -0.67 -15.24
C PHE A 353 -18.67 0.70 -15.41
N GLY A 354 -19.55 1.09 -14.51
CA GLY A 354 -20.10 2.44 -14.43
C GLY A 354 -18.99 3.48 -14.17
N THR A 355 -18.12 3.19 -13.21
CA THR A 355 -16.94 4.05 -12.89
C THR A 355 -16.00 4.17 -14.10
N LEU A 356 -15.71 3.07 -14.79
CA LEU A 356 -14.87 3.08 -16.00
C LEU A 356 -15.53 3.83 -17.17
N TYR A 357 -16.85 3.74 -17.29
CA TYR A 357 -17.60 4.54 -18.25
C TYR A 357 -17.48 6.03 -17.95
N ASP A 358 -17.71 6.45 -16.72
CA ASP A 358 -17.63 7.85 -16.32
C ASP A 358 -16.23 8.43 -16.52
N LEU A 359 -15.19 7.66 -16.15
CA LEU A 359 -13.81 8.03 -16.35
C LEU A 359 -13.48 8.23 -17.84
N SER A 360 -13.82 7.25 -18.68
CA SER A 360 -13.57 7.32 -20.13
C SER A 360 -14.39 8.43 -20.81
N ASN A 361 -15.63 8.67 -20.35
CA ASN A 361 -16.50 9.72 -20.85
C ASN A 361 -15.93 11.12 -20.50
N ALA A 362 -15.47 11.30 -19.27
CA ALA A 362 -14.83 12.55 -18.84
C ALA A 362 -13.57 12.88 -19.68
N ILE A 363 -12.75 11.87 -20.00
CA ILE A 363 -11.57 12.02 -20.87
C ILE A 363 -12.01 12.47 -22.27
N VAL A 364 -13.01 11.80 -22.87
CA VAL A 364 -13.51 12.13 -24.22
C VAL A 364 -14.02 13.57 -24.26
N GLN A 365 -14.79 13.99 -23.27
CA GLN A 365 -15.33 15.36 -23.20
C GLN A 365 -14.20 16.40 -23.10
N ARG A 366 -13.17 16.14 -22.27
CA ARG A 366 -12.02 17.06 -22.16
C ARG A 366 -11.22 17.16 -23.47
N ILE A 367 -10.97 16.03 -24.14
CA ILE A 367 -10.30 16.04 -25.47
C ILE A 367 -11.10 16.83 -26.50
N GLN A 368 -12.44 16.70 -26.51
CA GLN A 368 -13.31 17.43 -27.42
C GLN A 368 -13.31 18.95 -27.15
N LYS A 369 -13.34 19.33 -25.86
CA LYS A 369 -13.30 20.75 -25.46
C LYS A 369 -12.00 21.41 -25.90
N ILE A 370 -10.85 20.78 -25.73
CA ILE A 370 -9.54 21.30 -26.15
C ILE A 370 -9.48 21.49 -27.68
N LYS A 371 -10.13 20.61 -28.47
CA LYS A 371 -10.22 20.77 -29.91
C LYS A 371 -11.03 22.00 -30.37
N VAL A 372 -11.94 22.50 -29.56
CA VAL A 372 -12.78 23.66 -29.89
C VAL A 372 -12.10 24.97 -29.49
N GLU A 373 -11.18 24.92 -28.53
CA GLU A 373 -10.45 26.08 -28.00
C GLU A 373 -9.15 26.37 -28.78
N LEU A 374 -8.69 25.45 -29.65
CA LEU A 374 -7.55 25.58 -30.58
C LEU A 374 -8.02 25.94 -31.99
#